data_2b5b261ba32501edeb13368c6a785101
#
_entry.id   2b5b261ba32501edeb13368c6a785101
#
_cell.length_a   1.000
_cell.length_b   1.000
_cell.length_c   1.000
_cell.angle_alpha   90.00
_cell.angle_beta   90.00
_cell.angle_gamma   90.00
#
_symmetry.space_group_name_H-M   'P 1'
#
loop_
_entity.id
_entity.type
_entity.pdbx_description
1 polymer ?
#
loop_
_entity_poly.entity_id
_entity_poly.type
_entity_poly.pdbx_seq_one_letter_code
_entity_poly.pdbx_strand_id
1 'polypeptide(L)'
;MAGPSLFSGSPRVGGQGVHPSPEPADCNTIARMESLQESLLSLIVETSTNLPPDVRRAMARALRTEDPGTRSSQALQVIASNIDMAKGCEGPICQDTGWPTFLVKTPVGTDQMRVLEAIRQAIAEATRRGKLRPNSVDSLTGKNSGDNLGPGTPTVHFSQWPEAGEIEVRLLLKGGGCENKNIQYSVPTELPNLGRADRDLDGVRKCLLHAVWQAQGHGCSVGALGVCIGGDRTTGYEHAKMQLFRTLDDTNPDPRLRELEEYVLTTSNALGIGTMGFGGGVSLIGCKVGAINRLPASYFVSVAYDCWAFRRLGVVLDARSGTIRRWLYKEDAPVEPMTDREGFPLTGREIPLRPPLSEADARALKVGDVVLISGALYTGRDAVHHHLMRNAPPVDLRGQILYHCGPVVLKEGDRWRITAAGPTTSIREEPYEAEVIGRYGLRAVMGKGGMGERTLAALKQHGAVYLNAIGGAAQYYARCIEGVDGVDLLDLGLPEAMWHLRVKDFPAIVTMDAAGHSLHADVQARSAEVLKTFAAPVFG
;
A
#
# COMPACT_ATOMS: atom_id res chain seq x y z
N MET A 1 29.07 -60.49 -17.16
CA MET A 1 30.41 -60.33 -16.55
C MET A 1 30.24 -59.27 -15.46
N ALA A 2 30.07 -59.70 -14.32
CA ALA A 2 30.79 -59.66 -13.06
C ALA A 2 31.13 -58.22 -12.60
N GLY A 3 30.58 -57.87 -11.48
CA GLY A 3 30.73 -56.65 -10.70
C GLY A 3 32.16 -56.40 -10.17
N PRO A 4 32.36 -55.51 -9.16
CA PRO A 4 32.14 -55.89 -7.77
C PRO A 4 31.47 -54.85 -6.85
N SER A 5 30.83 -55.38 -5.83
CA SER A 5 30.44 -54.75 -4.57
C SER A 5 31.64 -54.50 -3.69
N LEU A 6 31.63 -53.41 -2.91
CA LEU A 6 32.30 -53.18 -1.62
C LEU A 6 32.02 -51.71 -1.22
N PHE A 7 31.30 -51.40 -0.14
CA PHE A 7 31.69 -51.35 1.23
C PHE A 7 30.50 -51.21 2.17
N SER A 8 30.34 -52.17 3.03
CA SER A 8 29.58 -52.07 4.26
C SER A 8 30.49 -51.52 5.36
N GLY A 9 30.08 -50.47 6.04
CA GLY A 9 30.76 -49.97 7.19
C GLY A 9 29.90 -48.97 7.92
N SER A 10 29.08 -49.47 8.87
CA SER A 10 28.40 -48.62 9.85
C SER A 10 29.38 -48.12 10.90
N PRO A 11 29.48 -46.83 11.20
CA PRO A 11 30.04 -46.38 12.46
C PRO A 11 28.99 -46.32 13.55
N ARG A 12 29.32 -46.84 14.68
CA ARG A 12 28.57 -46.85 15.94
C ARG A 12 28.29 -45.43 16.40
N VAL A 13 27.04 -45.18 16.75
CA VAL A 13 26.60 -44.03 17.49
C VAL A 13 27.16 -44.10 18.91
N GLY A 14 27.98 -43.15 19.27
CA GLY A 14 28.45 -42.94 20.63
C GLY A 14 28.41 -41.46 20.97
N GLY A 15 27.72 -41.12 22.01
CA GLY A 15 27.75 -39.81 22.67
C GLY A 15 26.49 -38.98 22.52
N GLN A 16 25.51 -39.19 23.40
CA GLN A 16 24.50 -38.19 23.70
C GLN A 16 25.19 -36.96 24.30
N GLY A 17 25.41 -35.94 23.46
CA GLY A 17 25.72 -34.61 23.93
C GLY A 17 24.46 -34.05 24.61
N VAL A 18 24.52 -33.95 25.92
CA VAL A 18 23.55 -33.18 26.72
C VAL A 18 23.67 -31.75 26.27
N HIS A 19 22.73 -31.26 25.46
CA HIS A 19 22.57 -29.83 25.24
C HIS A 19 22.26 -29.19 26.59
N PRO A 20 23.02 -28.19 27.05
CA PRO A 20 22.64 -27.46 28.25
C PRO A 20 21.26 -26.85 28.03
N SER A 21 20.35 -27.13 28.93
CA SER A 21 19.06 -26.42 29.04
C SER A 21 19.36 -24.92 29.10
N PRO A 22 18.59 -24.07 28.38
CA PRO A 22 18.79 -22.63 28.44
C PRO A 22 18.64 -22.20 29.91
N GLU A 23 19.65 -21.52 30.43
CA GLU A 23 19.58 -20.90 31.77
C GLU A 23 18.34 -19.98 31.81
N PRO A 24 17.60 -19.96 32.94
CA PRO A 24 16.50 -19.03 33.11
C PRO A 24 17.01 -17.59 32.92
N ALA A 25 16.36 -16.84 32.06
CA ALA A 25 16.73 -15.46 31.79
C ALA A 25 16.71 -14.65 33.11
N ASP A 26 17.80 -13.93 33.38
CA ASP A 26 17.90 -13.03 34.54
C ASP A 26 16.78 -11.97 34.48
N CYS A 27 16.21 -11.61 35.63
CA CYS A 27 15.15 -10.58 35.73
C CYS A 27 15.51 -9.27 35.05
N ASN A 28 16.78 -8.87 35.06
CA ASN A 28 17.26 -7.71 34.31
C ASN A 28 17.20 -7.91 32.78
N THR A 29 17.38 -9.13 32.29
CA THR A 29 17.28 -9.48 30.88
C THR A 29 15.81 -9.46 30.41
N ILE A 30 14.89 -9.92 31.24
CA ILE A 30 13.43 -9.90 30.98
C ILE A 30 12.94 -8.45 30.91
N ALA A 31 13.24 -7.62 31.92
CA ALA A 31 12.84 -6.21 31.94
C ALA A 31 13.38 -5.40 30.75
N ARG A 32 14.61 -5.72 30.29
CA ARG A 32 15.21 -5.10 29.08
C ARG A 32 14.50 -5.53 27.80
N MET A 33 14.08 -6.77 27.69
CA MET A 33 13.32 -7.25 26.53
C MET A 33 11.92 -6.61 26.47
N GLU A 34 11.23 -6.48 27.57
CA GLU A 34 9.92 -5.82 27.67
C GLU A 34 10.03 -4.36 27.22
N SER A 35 11.01 -3.60 27.71
CA SER A 35 11.22 -2.20 27.34
C SER A 35 11.58 -2.04 25.84
N LEU A 36 12.39 -2.94 25.27
CA LEU A 36 12.72 -2.95 23.85
C LEU A 36 11.48 -3.23 23.00
N GLN A 37 10.69 -4.24 23.38
CA GLN A 37 9.45 -4.59 22.72
C GLN A 37 8.43 -3.44 22.76
N GLU A 38 8.26 -2.77 23.90
CA GLU A 38 7.36 -1.62 24.04
C GLU A 38 7.79 -0.43 23.16
N SER A 39 9.10 -0.16 23.09
CA SER A 39 9.66 0.88 22.24
C SER A 39 9.41 0.58 20.76
N LEU A 40 9.62 -0.66 20.34
CA LEU A 40 9.35 -1.11 18.98
C LEU A 40 7.85 -1.11 18.65
N LEU A 41 7.00 -1.51 19.60
CA LEU A 41 5.55 -1.43 19.46
C LEU A 41 5.09 0.02 19.29
N SER A 42 5.63 0.95 20.08
CA SER A 42 5.36 2.38 19.93
C SER A 42 5.77 2.91 18.54
N LEU A 43 6.93 2.48 18.02
CA LEU A 43 7.36 2.81 16.66
C LEU A 43 6.36 2.30 15.61
N ILE A 44 5.91 1.05 15.73
CA ILE A 44 4.97 0.43 14.78
C ILE A 44 3.62 1.15 14.81
N VAL A 45 3.08 1.41 15.99
CA VAL A 45 1.80 2.10 16.18
C VAL A 45 1.86 3.50 15.57
N GLU A 46 2.85 4.31 15.94
CA GLU A 46 3.01 5.67 15.41
C GLU A 46 3.21 5.66 13.89
N THR A 47 3.99 4.71 13.34
CA THR A 47 4.19 4.60 11.90
C THR A 47 2.90 4.23 11.15
N SER A 48 2.06 3.37 11.74
CA SER A 48 0.79 2.96 11.11
C SER A 48 -0.27 4.05 11.14
N THR A 49 -0.26 4.91 12.17
CA THR A 49 -1.36 5.84 12.49
C THR A 49 -1.06 7.30 12.14
N ASN A 50 0.17 7.61 11.75
CA ASN A 50 0.58 8.98 11.42
C ASN A 50 1.50 9.01 10.18
N LEU A 51 1.56 10.17 9.51
CA LEU A 51 2.55 10.45 8.47
C LEU A 51 3.70 11.29 9.03
N PRO A 52 4.93 11.09 8.56
CA PRO A 52 6.04 11.96 8.94
C PRO A 52 5.84 13.38 8.41
N PRO A 53 6.41 14.41 9.08
CA PRO A 53 6.19 15.81 8.76
C PRO A 53 6.48 16.22 7.32
N ASP A 54 7.52 15.67 6.70
CA ASP A 54 7.87 15.95 5.31
C ASP A 54 6.80 15.44 4.32
N VAL A 55 6.22 14.27 4.58
CA VAL A 55 5.10 13.73 3.79
C VAL A 55 3.84 14.57 4.02
N ARG A 56 3.53 14.96 5.26
CA ARG A 56 2.41 15.86 5.55
C ARG A 56 2.56 17.20 4.82
N ARG A 57 3.75 17.80 4.83
CA ARG A 57 4.04 19.04 4.08
C ARG A 57 3.87 18.85 2.57
N ALA A 58 4.33 17.72 2.02
CA ALA A 58 4.16 17.41 0.60
C ALA A 58 2.68 17.25 0.22
N MET A 59 1.89 16.54 1.03
CA MET A 59 0.44 16.41 0.85
C MET A 59 -0.30 17.75 1.00
N ALA A 60 0.09 18.59 1.96
CA ALA A 60 -0.47 19.93 2.11
C ALA A 60 -0.17 20.82 0.88
N ARG A 61 1.02 20.71 0.29
CA ARG A 61 1.32 21.37 -0.99
C ARG A 61 0.42 20.85 -2.10
N ALA A 62 0.28 19.53 -2.24
CA ALA A 62 -0.59 18.91 -3.24
C ALA A 62 -2.03 19.42 -3.15
N LEU A 63 -2.58 19.49 -1.92
CA LEU A 63 -3.94 20.00 -1.68
C LEU A 63 -4.11 21.47 -2.12
N ARG A 64 -3.07 22.31 -1.94
CA ARG A 64 -3.10 23.73 -2.34
C ARG A 64 -2.85 23.95 -3.82
N THR A 65 -2.14 23.02 -4.48
CA THR A 65 -1.72 23.16 -5.88
C THR A 65 -2.77 22.60 -6.85
N GLU A 66 -3.55 21.63 -6.40
CA GLU A 66 -4.58 21.01 -7.25
C GLU A 66 -5.75 21.98 -7.49
N ASP A 67 -6.29 21.97 -8.71
CA ASP A 67 -7.38 22.87 -9.10
C ASP A 67 -8.63 22.64 -8.25
N PRO A 68 -9.17 23.68 -7.61
CA PRO A 68 -10.36 23.57 -6.77
C PRO A 68 -11.58 23.06 -7.55
N GLY A 69 -12.39 22.21 -6.90
CA GLY A 69 -13.62 21.68 -7.48
C GLY A 69 -13.42 20.49 -8.43
N THR A 70 -12.18 20.11 -8.73
CA THR A 70 -11.87 18.87 -9.47
C THR A 70 -12.06 17.63 -8.58
N ARG A 71 -12.21 16.45 -9.20
CA ARG A 71 -12.28 15.18 -8.46
C ARG A 71 -10.96 14.86 -7.76
N SER A 72 -9.83 15.24 -8.34
CA SER A 72 -8.52 15.15 -7.69
C SER A 72 -8.46 16.00 -6.42
N SER A 73 -8.97 17.23 -6.45
CA SER A 73 -9.05 18.10 -5.27
C SER A 73 -9.98 17.51 -4.20
N GLN A 74 -11.15 16.97 -4.59
CA GLN A 74 -12.06 16.29 -3.66
C GLN A 74 -11.39 15.08 -3.00
N ALA A 75 -10.65 14.28 -3.77
CA ALA A 75 -9.91 13.14 -3.25
C ALA A 75 -8.82 13.57 -2.25
N LEU A 76 -8.05 14.62 -2.55
CA LEU A 76 -7.04 15.17 -1.65
C LEU A 76 -7.66 15.69 -0.35
N GLN A 77 -8.83 16.31 -0.40
CA GLN A 77 -9.56 16.76 0.80
C GLN A 77 -9.95 15.58 1.70
N VAL A 78 -10.47 14.49 1.13
CA VAL A 78 -10.79 13.27 1.89
C VAL A 78 -9.52 12.64 2.48
N ILE A 79 -8.43 12.61 1.71
CA ILE A 79 -7.13 12.11 2.18
C ILE A 79 -6.61 12.95 3.36
N ALA A 80 -6.66 14.27 3.26
CA ALA A 80 -6.24 15.18 4.32
C ALA A 80 -7.04 14.95 5.61
N SER A 81 -8.37 14.89 5.49
CA SER A 81 -9.26 14.57 6.62
C SER A 81 -8.94 13.19 7.22
N ASN A 82 -8.72 12.18 6.39
CA ASN A 82 -8.38 10.83 6.85
C ASN A 82 -7.04 10.79 7.62
N ILE A 83 -6.04 11.56 7.20
CA ILE A 83 -4.74 11.64 7.89
C ILE A 83 -4.94 12.19 9.30
N ASP A 84 -5.76 13.24 9.45
CA ASP A 84 -6.04 13.86 10.75
C ASP A 84 -6.90 12.93 11.64
N MET A 85 -7.91 12.29 11.06
CA MET A 85 -8.72 11.29 11.76
C MET A 85 -7.89 10.12 12.27
N ALA A 86 -7.00 9.56 11.44
CA ALA A 86 -6.14 8.43 11.78
C ALA A 86 -5.26 8.77 12.99
N LYS A 87 -4.64 9.95 13.00
CA LYS A 87 -3.85 10.43 14.13
C LYS A 87 -4.73 10.65 15.37
N GLY A 88 -5.88 11.29 15.22
CA GLY A 88 -6.77 11.62 16.34
C GLY A 88 -7.33 10.41 17.08
N CYS A 89 -7.66 9.33 16.37
CA CYS A 89 -8.16 8.09 16.98
C CYS A 89 -7.12 6.97 17.12
N GLU A 90 -5.86 7.27 16.79
CA GLU A 90 -4.77 6.28 16.75
C GLU A 90 -5.15 5.04 15.92
N GLY A 91 -5.84 5.25 14.82
CA GLY A 91 -6.27 4.22 13.87
C GLY A 91 -5.31 4.11 12.68
N PRO A 92 -5.21 2.94 12.01
CA PRO A 92 -4.39 2.82 10.80
C PRO A 92 -4.80 3.82 9.72
N ILE A 93 -3.84 4.55 9.14
CA ILE A 93 -4.12 5.52 8.06
C ILE A 93 -4.81 4.83 6.88
N CYS A 94 -4.36 3.64 6.53
CA CYS A 94 -4.85 2.83 5.43
C CYS A 94 -5.15 1.41 5.93
N GLN A 95 -6.20 0.77 5.41
CA GLN A 95 -6.49 -0.65 5.72
C GLN A 95 -5.40 -1.59 5.21
N ASP A 96 -4.69 -1.22 4.14
CA ASP A 96 -3.45 -1.88 3.75
C ASP A 96 -2.32 -1.31 4.59
N THR A 97 -2.13 -1.90 5.77
CA THR A 97 -1.13 -1.43 6.73
C THR A 97 0.31 -1.70 6.30
N GLY A 98 0.47 -2.38 5.17
CA GLY A 98 1.76 -2.58 4.51
C GLY A 98 2.54 -3.80 4.99
N TRP A 99 3.67 -4.00 4.34
CA TRP A 99 4.68 -5.00 4.68
C TRP A 99 5.75 -4.34 5.54
N PRO A 100 5.98 -4.81 6.78
CA PRO A 100 6.96 -4.20 7.66
C PRO A 100 8.40 -4.45 7.17
N THR A 101 9.10 -3.37 6.87
CA THR A 101 10.53 -3.41 6.49
C THR A 101 11.33 -2.58 7.48
N PHE A 102 12.24 -3.22 8.19
CA PHE A 102 13.08 -2.60 9.21
C PHE A 102 14.51 -2.46 8.71
N LEU A 103 15.11 -1.28 8.95
CA LEU A 103 16.56 -1.05 8.88
C LEU A 103 17.07 -0.88 10.30
N VAL A 104 17.94 -1.77 10.71
CA VAL A 104 18.46 -1.80 12.08
C VAL A 104 19.97 -1.66 12.08
N LYS A 105 20.48 -0.61 12.75
CA LYS A 105 21.90 -0.45 13.01
C LYS A 105 22.21 -0.73 14.46
N THR A 106 23.11 -1.64 14.70
CA THR A 106 23.48 -2.07 16.05
C THR A 106 24.97 -1.81 16.33
N PRO A 107 25.35 -1.51 17.59
CA PRO A 107 26.74 -1.56 18.00
C PRO A 107 27.33 -2.95 17.77
N VAL A 108 28.66 -2.99 17.59
CA VAL A 108 29.39 -4.27 17.54
C VAL A 108 29.17 -5.05 18.85
N GLY A 109 28.90 -6.34 18.72
CA GLY A 109 28.63 -7.22 19.86
C GLY A 109 27.17 -7.25 20.35
N THR A 110 26.28 -6.49 19.71
CA THR A 110 24.83 -6.60 20.00
C THR A 110 24.27 -7.94 19.50
N ASP A 111 23.52 -8.63 20.35
CA ASP A 111 22.77 -9.82 19.97
C ASP A 111 21.59 -9.41 19.05
N GLN A 112 21.79 -9.49 17.74
CA GLN A 112 20.81 -9.13 16.73
C GLN A 112 19.60 -10.09 16.74
N MET A 113 19.76 -11.34 17.21
CA MET A 113 18.64 -12.28 17.30
C MET A 113 17.63 -11.85 18.36
N ARG A 114 18.08 -11.28 19.47
CA ARG A 114 17.19 -10.68 20.47
C ARG A 114 16.43 -9.48 19.94
N VAL A 115 17.08 -8.62 19.15
CA VAL A 115 16.42 -7.48 18.51
C VAL A 115 15.37 -7.96 17.52
N LEU A 116 15.69 -8.99 16.72
CA LEU A 116 14.75 -9.61 15.79
C LEU A 116 13.52 -10.18 16.51
N GLU A 117 13.72 -10.88 17.61
CA GLU A 117 12.61 -11.47 18.39
C GLU A 117 11.71 -10.37 18.98
N ALA A 118 12.28 -9.30 19.53
CA ALA A 118 11.50 -8.16 20.04
C ALA A 118 10.70 -7.48 18.89
N ILE A 119 11.26 -7.36 17.68
CA ILE A 119 10.53 -6.87 16.50
C ILE A 119 9.35 -7.79 16.19
N ARG A 120 9.55 -9.10 16.17
CA ARG A 120 8.47 -10.07 15.88
C ARG A 120 7.34 -9.99 16.90
N GLN A 121 7.67 -9.93 18.19
CA GLN A 121 6.68 -9.78 19.26
C GLN A 121 5.91 -8.46 19.15
N ALA A 122 6.59 -7.36 18.84
CA ALA A 122 5.96 -6.06 18.66
C ALA A 122 5.01 -6.04 17.43
N ILE A 123 5.37 -6.71 16.33
CA ILE A 123 4.52 -6.87 15.12
C ILE A 123 3.27 -7.68 15.46
N ALA A 124 3.40 -8.83 16.13
CA ALA A 124 2.28 -9.66 16.53
C ALA A 124 1.31 -8.89 17.45
N GLU A 125 1.85 -8.16 18.43
CA GLU A 125 1.06 -7.35 19.35
C GLU A 125 0.37 -6.17 18.66
N ALA A 126 1.05 -5.46 17.75
CA ALA A 126 0.43 -4.40 16.95
C ALA A 126 -0.71 -4.94 16.06
N THR A 127 -0.56 -6.16 15.54
CA THR A 127 -1.61 -6.84 14.77
C THR A 127 -2.79 -7.20 15.66
N ARG A 128 -2.54 -7.76 16.83
CA ARG A 128 -3.59 -8.08 17.82
C ARG A 128 -4.37 -6.84 18.26
N ARG A 129 -3.72 -5.68 18.38
CA ARG A 129 -4.35 -4.38 18.72
C ARG A 129 -5.08 -3.73 17.53
N GLY A 130 -5.09 -4.35 16.35
CA GLY A 130 -5.68 -3.76 15.14
C GLY A 130 -4.95 -2.52 14.62
N LYS A 131 -3.68 -2.34 15.00
CA LYS A 131 -2.80 -1.30 14.43
C LYS A 131 -2.16 -1.74 13.12
N LEU A 132 -2.08 -3.05 12.90
CA LEU A 132 -1.74 -3.70 11.64
C LEU A 132 -2.85 -4.67 11.25
N ARG A 133 -3.18 -4.73 9.95
CA ARG A 133 -4.01 -5.79 9.38
C ARG A 133 -3.15 -7.05 9.26
N PRO A 134 -3.69 -8.26 9.52
CA PRO A 134 -2.95 -9.50 9.24
C PRO A 134 -2.77 -9.64 7.72
N ASN A 135 -1.55 -9.35 7.23
CA ASN A 135 -1.20 -9.32 5.80
C ASN A 135 -0.30 -10.49 5.38
N SER A 136 0.29 -11.23 6.34
CA SER A 136 1.17 -12.36 6.04
C SER A 136 0.35 -13.57 5.62
N VAL A 137 0.56 -14.03 4.39
CA VAL A 137 -0.12 -15.17 3.78
C VAL A 137 0.93 -16.16 3.27
N ASP A 138 0.76 -17.43 3.60
CA ASP A 138 1.58 -18.50 3.05
C ASP A 138 1.37 -18.61 1.54
N SER A 139 2.45 -18.48 0.77
CA SER A 139 2.38 -18.39 -0.70
C SER A 139 1.92 -19.68 -1.38
N LEU A 140 2.01 -20.83 -0.72
CA LEU A 140 1.64 -22.13 -1.29
C LEU A 140 0.20 -22.53 -0.93
N THR A 141 -0.20 -22.27 0.31
CA THR A 141 -1.50 -22.69 0.83
C THR A 141 -2.57 -21.59 0.83
N GLY A 142 -2.15 -20.33 0.70
CA GLY A 142 -3.03 -19.15 0.84
C GLY A 142 -3.45 -18.87 2.29
N LYS A 143 -2.96 -19.64 3.28
CA LYS A 143 -3.35 -19.47 4.69
C LYS A 143 -2.74 -18.21 5.29
N ASN A 144 -3.58 -17.36 5.87
CA ASN A 144 -3.15 -16.17 6.59
C ASN A 144 -2.57 -16.55 7.97
N SER A 145 -1.43 -15.97 8.36
CA SER A 145 -0.79 -16.24 9.66
C SER A 145 -1.58 -15.68 10.86
N GLY A 146 -2.35 -14.61 10.64
CA GLY A 146 -3.12 -13.93 11.69
C GLY A 146 -2.33 -12.88 12.50
N ASP A 147 -1.01 -12.95 12.49
CA ASP A 147 -0.11 -12.14 13.32
C ASP A 147 0.97 -11.36 12.56
N ASN A 148 0.95 -11.41 11.22
CA ASN A 148 1.97 -10.85 10.33
C ASN A 148 3.37 -11.49 10.43
N LEU A 149 3.48 -12.67 11.01
CA LEU A 149 4.73 -13.41 11.08
C LEU A 149 4.75 -14.58 10.09
N GLY A 150 5.96 -15.00 9.70
CA GLY A 150 6.16 -16.13 8.81
C GLY A 150 7.52 -16.06 8.10
N PRO A 151 7.82 -17.00 7.21
CA PRO A 151 9.02 -16.93 6.38
C PRO A 151 9.08 -15.62 5.58
N GLY A 152 10.17 -14.84 5.75
CA GLY A 152 10.38 -13.57 5.04
C GLY A 152 9.65 -12.35 5.64
N THR A 153 8.83 -12.52 6.70
CA THR A 153 8.14 -11.38 7.32
C THR A 153 8.28 -11.41 8.85
N PRO A 154 8.56 -10.23 9.49
CA PRO A 154 8.95 -8.95 8.88
C PRO A 154 10.29 -9.04 8.13
N THR A 155 10.51 -8.13 7.15
CA THR A 155 11.83 -7.96 6.54
C THR A 155 12.70 -7.11 7.46
N VAL A 156 13.90 -7.61 7.82
CA VAL A 156 14.82 -6.89 8.70
C VAL A 156 16.22 -6.90 8.08
N HIS A 157 16.74 -5.71 7.82
CA HIS A 157 18.11 -5.51 7.34
C HIS A 157 18.98 -5.02 8.48
N PHE A 158 19.95 -5.83 8.89
CA PHE A 158 20.89 -5.48 9.93
C PHE A 158 22.19 -4.90 9.36
N SER A 159 22.70 -3.87 10.01
CA SER A 159 24.06 -3.36 9.81
C SER A 159 24.68 -2.98 11.15
N GLN A 160 25.99 -2.89 11.18
CA GLN A 160 26.72 -2.40 12.34
C GLN A 160 27.13 -0.95 12.14
N TRP A 161 27.21 -0.21 13.23
CA TRP A 161 27.73 1.15 13.24
C TRP A 161 28.63 1.40 14.44
N PRO A 162 29.48 2.46 14.40
CA PRO A 162 30.45 2.70 15.47
C PRO A 162 29.83 3.29 16.75
N GLU A 163 28.58 3.78 16.71
CA GLU A 163 27.93 4.46 17.82
C GLU A 163 27.65 3.48 18.98
N ALA A 164 28.53 3.50 19.97
CA ALA A 164 28.41 2.65 21.14
C ALA A 164 27.19 3.04 21.99
N GLY A 165 26.41 2.04 22.40
CA GLY A 165 25.27 2.23 23.30
C GLY A 165 23.99 2.70 22.66
N GLU A 166 23.90 2.79 21.33
CA GLU A 166 22.69 3.15 20.57
C GLU A 166 22.33 2.09 19.53
N ILE A 167 21.03 1.80 19.41
CA ILE A 167 20.45 1.02 18.32
C ILE A 167 19.54 1.94 17.51
N GLU A 168 19.84 2.12 16.22
CA GLU A 168 18.97 2.86 15.30
C GLU A 168 18.00 1.87 14.62
N VAL A 169 16.71 2.14 14.71
CA VAL A 169 15.67 1.35 14.03
C VAL A 169 14.84 2.29 13.17
N ARG A 170 14.76 1.99 11.88
CA ARG A 170 13.85 2.66 10.94
C ARG A 170 12.85 1.66 10.40
N LEU A 171 11.60 2.07 10.28
CA LEU A 171 10.49 1.26 9.79
C LEU A 171 9.82 1.93 8.61
N LEU A 172 9.59 1.15 7.55
CA LEU A 172 8.73 1.47 6.42
C LEU A 172 7.57 0.48 6.38
N LEU A 173 6.34 1.00 6.29
CA LEU A 173 5.11 0.21 6.09
C LEU A 173 4.59 0.46 4.67
N LYS A 174 5.09 -0.32 3.70
CA LYS A 174 4.77 -0.17 2.27
C LYS A 174 3.62 -1.10 1.88
N GLY A 175 2.53 -0.53 1.37
CA GLY A 175 1.34 -1.28 1.00
C GLY A 175 1.54 -2.26 -0.17
N GLY A 176 0.84 -3.41 -0.14
CA GLY A 176 0.92 -4.42 -1.20
C GLY A 176 0.45 -3.90 -2.56
N GLY A 177 -0.52 -2.99 -2.59
CA GLY A 177 -0.94 -2.30 -3.81
C GLY A 177 0.19 -1.48 -4.45
N CYS A 178 1.06 -0.89 -3.63
CA CYS A 178 2.23 -0.15 -4.07
C CYS A 178 3.37 -1.08 -4.51
N GLU A 179 3.54 -2.23 -3.84
CA GLU A 179 4.51 -3.24 -4.27
C GLU A 179 4.21 -3.73 -5.69
N ASN A 180 2.94 -3.90 -6.06
CA ASN A 180 2.54 -4.27 -7.41
C ASN A 180 2.81 -3.20 -8.48
N LYS A 181 3.23 -1.99 -8.09
CA LYS A 181 3.64 -0.91 -9.01
C LYS A 181 5.15 -0.73 -9.08
N ASN A 182 5.91 -1.50 -8.32
CA ASN A 182 7.35 -1.56 -8.51
C ASN A 182 7.67 -2.15 -9.88
N ILE A 183 8.71 -1.61 -10.52
CA ILE A 183 9.17 -2.08 -11.83
C ILE A 183 10.68 -1.97 -11.92
N GLN A 184 11.30 -2.90 -12.66
CA GLN A 184 12.73 -2.86 -12.95
C GLN A 184 12.95 -2.98 -14.45
N TYR A 185 13.62 -1.99 -15.01
CA TYR A 185 14.00 -1.97 -16.42
C TYR A 185 15.43 -2.49 -16.59
N SER A 186 15.66 -3.23 -17.68
CA SER A 186 16.99 -3.55 -18.16
C SER A 186 17.23 -2.72 -19.42
N VAL A 187 18.06 -1.70 -19.34
CA VAL A 187 18.35 -0.82 -20.48
C VAL A 187 19.59 -1.29 -21.25
N PRO A 188 19.61 -1.15 -22.60
CA PRO A 188 18.63 -0.42 -23.41
C PRO A 188 17.31 -1.19 -23.58
N THR A 189 16.21 -0.45 -23.68
CA THR A 189 14.87 -1.03 -23.92
C THR A 189 13.98 -0.05 -24.70
N GLU A 190 12.97 -0.59 -25.41
CA GLU A 190 11.93 0.23 -26.03
C GLU A 190 10.78 0.43 -25.03
N LEU A 191 10.34 1.67 -24.89
CA LEU A 191 9.25 2.05 -24.00
C LEU A 191 8.07 2.60 -24.80
N PRO A 192 6.85 2.12 -24.56
CA PRO A 192 5.65 2.68 -25.18
C PRO A 192 5.58 4.20 -25.00
N ASN A 193 5.28 4.92 -26.09
CA ASN A 193 5.15 6.38 -26.16
C ASN A 193 6.45 7.20 -25.96
N LEU A 194 7.55 6.61 -25.50
CA LEU A 194 8.83 7.29 -25.23
C LEU A 194 9.98 6.83 -26.14
N GLY A 195 9.78 5.72 -26.89
CA GLY A 195 10.81 5.13 -27.72
C GLY A 195 11.95 4.53 -26.90
N ARG A 196 13.14 4.53 -27.49
CA ARG A 196 14.33 3.88 -26.90
C ARG A 196 14.83 4.61 -25.66
N ALA A 197 15.05 3.85 -24.61
CA ALA A 197 15.75 4.24 -23.38
C ALA A 197 17.14 3.58 -23.39
N ASP A 198 18.20 4.39 -23.49
CA ASP A 198 19.59 3.94 -23.53
C ASP A 198 20.25 3.91 -22.14
N ARG A 199 21.56 3.55 -22.08
CA ARG A 199 22.33 3.42 -20.83
C ARG A 199 22.91 4.77 -20.36
N ASP A 200 22.04 5.77 -20.25
CA ASP A 200 22.36 7.14 -19.84
C ASP A 200 21.24 7.73 -18.97
N LEU A 201 21.41 8.96 -18.51
CA LEU A 201 20.41 9.61 -17.66
C LEU A 201 19.11 9.91 -18.43
N ASP A 202 19.17 10.09 -19.74
CA ASP A 202 17.97 10.28 -20.55
C ASP A 202 17.13 9.01 -20.63
N GLY A 203 17.78 7.85 -20.81
CA GLY A 203 17.11 6.55 -20.74
C GLY A 203 16.54 6.26 -19.36
N VAL A 204 17.25 6.62 -18.27
CA VAL A 204 16.74 6.52 -16.90
C VAL A 204 15.49 7.36 -16.73
N ARG A 205 15.52 8.63 -17.14
CA ARG A 205 14.37 9.55 -17.10
C ARG A 205 13.14 8.95 -17.78
N LYS A 206 13.31 8.39 -18.97
CA LYS A 206 12.22 7.74 -19.71
C LYS A 206 11.66 6.55 -18.95
N CYS A 207 12.50 5.71 -18.33
CA CYS A 207 12.06 4.61 -17.47
C CYS A 207 11.19 5.12 -16.31
N LEU A 208 11.59 6.22 -15.66
CA LEU A 208 10.87 6.77 -14.52
C LEU A 208 9.50 7.35 -14.91
N LEU A 209 9.44 8.12 -16.00
CA LEU A 209 8.16 8.63 -16.54
C LEU A 209 7.22 7.51 -16.95
N HIS A 210 7.76 6.45 -17.59
CA HIS A 210 6.98 5.28 -17.96
C HIS A 210 6.45 4.53 -16.73
N ALA A 211 7.25 4.40 -15.67
CA ALA A 211 6.82 3.76 -14.41
C ALA A 211 5.64 4.51 -13.78
N VAL A 212 5.67 5.85 -13.73
CA VAL A 212 4.58 6.67 -13.23
C VAL A 212 3.34 6.54 -14.11
N TRP A 213 3.52 6.61 -15.43
CA TRP A 213 2.41 6.44 -16.36
C TRP A 213 1.75 5.08 -16.26
N GLN A 214 2.51 3.99 -16.11
CA GLN A 214 1.96 2.64 -15.89
C GLN A 214 1.26 2.49 -14.54
N ALA A 215 1.71 3.21 -13.52
CA ALA A 215 1.07 3.14 -12.20
C ALA A 215 -0.34 3.73 -12.24
N GLN A 216 -0.58 4.78 -13.05
CA GLN A 216 -1.88 5.47 -13.12
C GLN A 216 -2.49 5.71 -11.71
N GLY A 217 -3.80 5.60 -11.56
CA GLY A 217 -4.49 5.63 -10.26
C GLY A 217 -4.40 4.32 -9.45
N HIS A 218 -3.90 3.23 -10.04
CA HIS A 218 -3.85 1.91 -9.39
C HIS A 218 -2.93 1.87 -8.16
N GLY A 219 -1.87 2.70 -8.14
CA GLY A 219 -0.95 2.85 -7.03
C GLY A 219 -1.43 3.80 -5.92
N CYS A 220 -2.67 4.28 -5.95
CA CYS A 220 -3.17 5.35 -5.08
C CYS A 220 -2.34 6.64 -5.22
N SER A 221 -2.24 7.18 -6.46
CA SER A 221 -1.64 8.51 -6.64
C SER A 221 -2.39 9.53 -5.72
N VAL A 222 -1.73 10.48 -5.17
CA VAL A 222 -0.35 10.90 -5.43
C VAL A 222 0.67 9.93 -4.82
N GLY A 223 1.78 9.73 -5.50
CA GLY A 223 2.80 8.78 -5.07
C GLY A 223 4.18 9.39 -4.83
N ALA A 224 5.11 8.56 -4.37
CA ALA A 224 6.53 8.86 -4.25
C ALA A 224 7.36 7.73 -4.85
N LEU A 225 8.50 8.06 -5.45
CA LEU A 225 9.41 7.10 -6.04
C LEU A 225 10.70 6.99 -5.22
N GLY A 226 11.11 5.76 -4.91
CA GLY A 226 12.47 5.41 -4.58
C GLY A 226 13.10 4.73 -5.79
N VAL A 227 14.26 5.18 -6.22
CA VAL A 227 14.89 4.75 -7.47
C VAL A 227 16.32 4.32 -7.23
N CYS A 228 16.75 3.25 -7.88
CA CYS A 228 18.14 2.87 -7.98
C CYS A 228 18.59 2.75 -9.43
N ILE A 229 19.70 3.39 -9.75
CA ILE A 229 20.42 3.23 -11.01
C ILE A 229 21.61 2.28 -10.75
N GLY A 230 21.66 1.17 -11.48
CA GLY A 230 22.75 0.18 -11.34
C GLY A 230 22.39 -1.01 -10.44
N GLY A 231 23.41 -1.61 -9.83
CA GLY A 231 23.32 -2.85 -9.08
C GLY A 231 23.10 -4.09 -9.94
N ASP A 232 22.83 -5.19 -9.28
CA ASP A 232 22.18 -6.36 -9.87
C ASP A 232 20.65 -6.28 -9.66
N ARG A 233 19.92 -7.33 -10.06
CA ARG A 233 18.44 -7.31 -9.94
C ARG A 233 17.94 -7.22 -8.51
N THR A 234 18.63 -7.85 -7.57
CA THR A 234 18.25 -7.88 -6.15
C THR A 234 18.67 -6.61 -5.44
N THR A 235 19.95 -6.26 -5.51
CA THR A 235 20.51 -5.06 -4.85
C THR A 235 19.93 -3.77 -5.42
N GLY A 236 19.55 -3.76 -6.73
CA GLY A 236 18.86 -2.64 -7.35
C GLY A 236 17.49 -2.36 -6.71
N TYR A 237 16.66 -3.39 -6.50
CA TYR A 237 15.37 -3.21 -5.82
C TYR A 237 15.52 -2.87 -4.35
N GLU A 238 16.45 -3.52 -3.65
CA GLU A 238 16.75 -3.20 -2.26
C GLU A 238 17.14 -1.72 -2.13
N HIS A 239 18.09 -1.26 -2.93
CA HIS A 239 18.56 0.12 -2.89
C HIS A 239 17.47 1.13 -3.29
N ALA A 240 16.59 0.79 -4.23
CA ALA A 240 15.43 1.61 -4.56
C ALA A 240 14.48 1.78 -3.36
N LYS A 241 14.19 0.71 -2.62
CA LYS A 241 13.41 0.80 -1.36
C LYS A 241 14.14 1.62 -0.30
N MET A 242 15.48 1.55 -0.22
CA MET A 242 16.26 2.37 0.70
C MET A 242 16.13 3.88 0.41
N GLN A 243 15.92 4.29 -0.85
CA GLN A 243 15.66 5.69 -1.18
C GLN A 243 14.33 6.20 -0.58
N LEU A 244 13.37 5.33 -0.31
CA LEU A 244 12.13 5.70 0.38
C LEU A 244 12.33 6.07 1.86
N PHE A 245 13.50 5.80 2.45
CA PHE A 245 13.86 6.27 3.79
C PHE A 245 14.45 7.69 3.79
N ARG A 246 14.73 8.28 2.63
CA ARG A 246 15.10 9.71 2.54
C ARG A 246 13.87 10.58 2.77
N THR A 247 14.06 11.77 3.34
CA THR A 247 12.96 12.74 3.48
C THR A 247 12.61 13.35 2.12
N LEU A 248 11.33 13.68 1.90
CA LEU A 248 10.87 14.23 0.62
C LEU A 248 11.43 15.63 0.35
N ASP A 249 11.86 16.34 1.38
CA ASP A 249 12.43 17.70 1.34
C ASP A 249 13.96 17.73 1.40
N ASP A 250 14.64 16.56 1.42
CA ASP A 250 16.10 16.52 1.31
C ASP A 250 16.58 16.88 -0.12
N THR A 251 17.82 17.28 -0.21
CA THR A 251 18.50 17.55 -1.49
C THR A 251 19.51 16.47 -1.79
N ASN A 252 19.48 15.92 -3.01
CA ASN A 252 20.45 14.92 -3.43
C ASN A 252 21.86 15.56 -3.48
N PRO A 253 22.86 14.94 -2.87
CA PRO A 253 24.24 15.46 -2.90
C PRO A 253 24.89 15.41 -4.29
N ASP A 254 24.49 14.46 -5.16
CA ASP A 254 24.95 14.44 -6.57
C ASP A 254 24.06 15.40 -7.39
N PRO A 255 24.63 16.45 -7.99
CA PRO A 255 23.86 17.44 -8.73
C PRO A 255 23.10 16.88 -9.94
N ARG A 256 23.60 15.84 -10.59
CA ARG A 256 22.94 15.19 -11.74
C ARG A 256 21.71 14.42 -11.28
N LEU A 257 21.79 13.74 -10.11
CA LEU A 257 20.65 13.01 -9.56
C LEU A 257 19.61 13.99 -9.00
N ARG A 258 20.04 15.13 -8.44
CA ARG A 258 19.12 16.19 -8.01
C ARG A 258 18.32 16.74 -9.20
N GLU A 259 18.98 17.08 -10.29
CA GLU A 259 18.31 17.55 -11.51
C GLU A 259 17.32 16.51 -12.04
N LEU A 260 17.69 15.23 -12.02
CA LEU A 260 16.81 14.12 -12.39
C LEU A 260 15.60 14.00 -11.46
N GLU A 261 15.78 14.09 -10.14
CA GLU A 261 14.70 14.07 -9.15
C GLU A 261 13.69 15.20 -9.39
N GLU A 262 14.17 16.42 -9.60
CA GLU A 262 13.35 17.62 -9.86
C GLU A 262 12.61 17.51 -11.21
N TYR A 263 13.31 17.07 -12.25
CA TYR A 263 12.72 16.86 -13.59
C TYR A 263 11.60 15.83 -13.56
N VAL A 264 11.85 14.65 -12.96
CA VAL A 264 10.87 13.57 -12.90
C VAL A 264 9.64 13.99 -12.10
N LEU A 265 9.82 14.67 -10.97
CA LEU A 265 8.71 15.17 -10.16
C LEU A 265 7.83 16.15 -10.96
N THR A 266 8.43 17.13 -11.60
CA THR A 266 7.72 18.15 -12.38
C THR A 266 7.02 17.55 -13.59
N THR A 267 7.73 16.74 -14.37
CA THR A 267 7.22 16.17 -15.62
C THR A 267 6.15 15.11 -15.38
N SER A 268 6.28 14.30 -14.30
CA SER A 268 5.25 13.34 -13.93
C SER A 268 3.94 14.01 -13.54
N ASN A 269 4.00 15.18 -12.93
CA ASN A 269 2.81 15.97 -12.59
C ASN A 269 2.14 16.55 -13.85
N ALA A 270 2.93 16.89 -14.88
CA ALA A 270 2.41 17.34 -16.17
C ALA A 270 1.69 16.25 -16.99
N LEU A 271 1.85 14.94 -16.64
CA LEU A 271 1.12 13.85 -17.31
C LEU A 271 -0.40 13.93 -17.12
N GLY A 272 -0.89 14.68 -16.12
CA GLY A 272 -2.31 14.87 -15.91
C GLY A 272 -3.06 13.63 -15.38
N ILE A 273 -2.34 12.70 -14.74
CA ILE A 273 -2.95 11.50 -14.12
C ILE A 273 -3.78 11.90 -12.90
N GLY A 274 -3.23 12.78 -12.07
CA GLY A 274 -3.91 13.32 -10.90
C GLY A 274 -4.07 12.33 -9.74
N THR A 275 -4.65 12.83 -8.66
CA THR A 275 -4.97 12.04 -7.47
C THR A 275 -5.96 10.94 -7.81
N MET A 276 -5.69 9.71 -7.37
CA MET A 276 -6.50 8.50 -7.65
C MET A 276 -6.68 8.17 -9.15
N GLY A 277 -5.94 8.83 -10.05
CA GLY A 277 -6.15 8.68 -11.49
C GLY A 277 -7.41 9.37 -12.02
N PHE A 278 -7.85 10.43 -11.36
CA PHE A 278 -9.05 11.17 -11.74
C PHE A 278 -8.79 12.30 -12.75
N GLY A 279 -7.53 12.45 -13.18
CA GLY A 279 -7.07 13.62 -13.90
C GLY A 279 -6.76 14.76 -12.93
N GLY A 280 -5.74 15.55 -13.22
CA GLY A 280 -5.33 16.67 -12.37
C GLY A 280 -3.83 16.93 -12.40
N GLY A 281 -3.40 17.96 -11.68
CA GLY A 281 -2.05 18.48 -11.72
C GLY A 281 -1.05 17.80 -10.79
N VAL A 282 -1.51 16.96 -9.85
CA VAL A 282 -0.61 16.33 -8.87
C VAL A 282 -0.72 14.81 -8.94
N SER A 283 0.34 14.17 -9.46
CA SER A 283 0.48 12.71 -9.58
C SER A 283 1.56 12.15 -8.65
N LEU A 284 2.63 12.93 -8.41
CA LEU A 284 3.74 12.63 -7.51
C LEU A 284 3.96 13.75 -6.48
N ILE A 285 4.42 13.35 -5.30
CA ILE A 285 4.87 14.25 -4.22
C ILE A 285 6.37 14.15 -3.94
N GLY A 286 7.08 13.21 -4.55
CA GLY A 286 8.52 13.06 -4.43
C GLY A 286 9.12 12.02 -5.35
N CYS A 287 10.41 12.22 -5.66
CA CYS A 287 11.26 11.26 -6.35
C CYS A 287 12.64 11.30 -5.68
N LYS A 288 13.15 10.15 -5.25
CA LYS A 288 14.45 10.01 -4.60
C LYS A 288 15.29 8.98 -5.33
N VAL A 289 16.43 9.41 -5.87
CA VAL A 289 17.28 8.59 -6.74
C VAL A 289 18.62 8.31 -6.08
N GLY A 290 19.01 7.05 -6.04
CA GLY A 290 20.36 6.60 -5.69
C GLY A 290 21.01 5.90 -6.87
N ALA A 291 22.35 5.83 -6.84
CA ALA A 291 23.12 5.09 -7.83
C ALA A 291 24.17 4.22 -7.13
N ILE A 292 24.34 3.01 -7.62
CA ILE A 292 25.37 2.05 -7.16
C ILE A 292 26.08 1.43 -8.35
N ASN A 293 27.28 0.90 -8.11
CA ASN A 293 28.06 0.27 -9.16
C ASN A 293 27.31 -0.90 -9.81
N ARG A 294 27.54 -1.12 -11.08
CA ARG A 294 26.94 -2.18 -11.89
C ARG A 294 28.00 -3.01 -12.64
N LEU A 295 27.58 -4.15 -13.15
CA LEU A 295 28.38 -4.89 -14.10
C LEU A 295 28.40 -4.17 -15.47
N PRO A 296 29.50 -4.23 -16.23
CA PRO A 296 29.55 -3.58 -17.56
C PRO A 296 28.45 -4.05 -18.51
N ALA A 297 28.09 -5.33 -18.46
CA ALA A 297 27.09 -5.95 -19.31
C ALA A 297 25.65 -5.56 -18.97
N SER A 298 25.37 -5.17 -17.73
CA SER A 298 24.02 -4.89 -17.24
C SER A 298 23.85 -3.43 -16.81
N TYR A 299 22.67 -2.89 -17.04
CA TYR A 299 22.27 -1.58 -16.54
C TYR A 299 20.80 -1.64 -16.14
N PHE A 300 20.53 -1.65 -14.85
CA PHE A 300 19.18 -1.73 -14.32
C PHE A 300 18.72 -0.37 -13.79
N VAL A 301 17.44 -0.07 -14.01
CA VAL A 301 16.73 1.03 -13.37
C VAL A 301 15.61 0.41 -12.54
N SER A 302 15.75 0.44 -11.24
CA SER A 302 14.78 -0.13 -10.30
C SER A 302 13.94 0.96 -9.69
N VAL A 303 12.63 0.79 -9.69
CA VAL A 303 11.66 1.77 -9.19
C VAL A 303 10.79 1.11 -8.11
N ALA A 304 10.85 1.64 -6.91
CA ALA A 304 9.95 1.34 -5.81
C ALA A 304 8.93 2.48 -5.69
N TYR A 305 7.69 2.19 -6.04
CA TYR A 305 6.58 3.14 -5.94
C TYR A 305 5.93 3.07 -4.56
N ASP A 306 5.72 4.19 -3.89
CA ASP A 306 4.84 4.28 -2.71
C ASP A 306 3.72 5.30 -2.95
N CYS A 307 2.60 5.15 -2.23
CA CYS A 307 1.44 6.03 -2.37
C CYS A 307 1.50 7.20 -1.38
N TRP A 308 0.47 8.04 -1.38
CA TRP A 308 0.33 9.15 -0.45
C TRP A 308 0.38 8.71 1.04
N ALA A 309 -0.09 7.49 1.36
CA ALA A 309 0.03 6.91 2.70
C ALA A 309 1.47 6.39 2.95
N PHE A 310 2.43 7.26 2.72
CA PHE A 310 3.86 6.98 2.80
C PHE A 310 4.33 6.99 4.26
N ARG A 311 4.26 5.82 4.89
CA ARG A 311 4.46 5.62 6.33
C ARG A 311 5.86 5.14 6.62
N ARG A 312 6.71 6.03 7.10
CA ARG A 312 8.03 5.70 7.62
C ARG A 312 8.33 6.51 8.87
N LEU A 313 8.88 5.87 9.88
CA LEU A 313 9.43 6.51 11.07
C LEU A 313 10.67 5.75 11.52
N GLY A 314 11.31 6.26 12.56
CA GLY A 314 12.43 5.59 13.19
C GLY A 314 12.63 6.09 14.61
N VAL A 315 13.44 5.32 15.33
CA VAL A 315 13.86 5.62 16.70
C VAL A 315 15.34 5.30 16.87
N VAL A 316 15.96 6.03 17.77
CA VAL A 316 17.25 5.63 18.35
C VAL A 316 16.98 5.20 19.78
N LEU A 317 17.35 3.96 20.07
CA LEU A 317 17.14 3.31 21.34
C LEU A 317 18.44 3.29 22.14
N ASP A 318 18.34 3.36 23.46
CA ASP A 318 19.43 3.00 24.35
C ASP A 318 19.71 1.50 24.26
N ALA A 319 20.91 1.09 23.89
CA ALA A 319 21.26 -0.32 23.70
C ALA A 319 21.22 -1.17 24.99
N ARG A 320 21.25 -0.53 26.17
CA ARG A 320 21.21 -1.21 27.46
C ARG A 320 19.80 -1.37 27.98
N SER A 321 19.01 -0.30 27.94
CA SER A 321 17.65 -0.29 28.50
C SER A 321 16.58 -0.65 27.47
N GLY A 322 16.83 -0.49 26.17
CA GLY A 322 15.85 -0.66 25.10
C GLY A 322 14.87 0.51 24.98
N THR A 323 15.02 1.59 25.78
CA THR A 323 14.12 2.74 25.77
C THR A 323 14.42 3.71 24.62
N ILE A 324 13.42 4.44 24.14
CA ILE A 324 13.57 5.44 23.10
C ILE A 324 14.36 6.65 23.65
N ARG A 325 15.50 6.95 23.05
CA ARG A 325 16.25 8.19 23.30
C ARG A 325 15.75 9.35 22.47
N ARG A 326 15.45 9.11 21.18
CA ARG A 326 14.94 10.10 20.23
C ARG A 326 14.21 9.45 19.07
N TRP A 327 13.27 10.17 18.51
CA TRP A 327 12.59 9.81 17.28
C TRP A 327 13.35 10.30 16.05
N LEU A 328 13.25 9.55 14.95
CA LEU A 328 13.67 9.95 13.61
C LEU A 328 12.42 10.23 12.77
N TYR A 329 12.53 11.18 11.85
CA TYR A 329 11.40 11.62 11.00
C TYR A 329 10.19 12.15 11.80
N LYS A 330 10.43 12.66 12.99
CA LYS A 330 9.43 13.32 13.83
C LYS A 330 9.97 14.67 14.27
N GLU A 331 9.13 15.66 14.35
CA GLU A 331 9.44 17.00 14.82
C GLU A 331 8.82 17.19 16.21
N ASP A 332 9.46 18.02 17.05
CA ASP A 332 8.96 18.31 18.40
C ASP A 332 7.74 19.28 18.36
N ALA A 333 7.55 19.96 17.24
CA ALA A 333 6.42 20.86 17.05
C ALA A 333 5.09 20.08 17.02
N PRO A 334 4.01 20.67 17.54
CA PRO A 334 2.68 20.09 17.42
C PRO A 334 2.32 19.84 15.95
N VAL A 335 1.72 18.69 15.69
CA VAL A 335 1.27 18.35 14.33
C VAL A 335 0.01 19.14 14.04
N GLU A 336 0.11 20.09 13.11
CA GLU A 336 -1.03 20.85 12.65
C GLU A 336 -1.99 19.97 11.83
N PRO A 337 -3.31 20.20 11.92
CA PRO A 337 -4.28 19.56 11.05
C PRO A 337 -3.97 19.80 9.58
N MET A 338 -4.21 18.82 8.75
CA MET A 338 -4.06 18.89 7.29
C MET A 338 -5.16 19.75 6.66
N THR A 339 -6.33 19.79 7.31
CA THR A 339 -7.50 20.49 6.80
C THR A 339 -8.41 20.93 7.96
N ASP A 340 -9.14 22.02 7.75
CA ASP A 340 -10.23 22.49 8.61
C ASP A 340 -11.59 21.84 8.26
N ARG A 341 -11.65 21.04 7.19
CA ARG A 341 -12.87 20.41 6.68
C ARG A 341 -12.81 18.91 6.89
N GLU A 342 -13.82 18.38 7.57
CA GLU A 342 -13.94 16.94 7.73
C GLU A 342 -14.64 16.27 6.54
N GLY A 343 -14.09 15.18 6.07
CA GLY A 343 -14.73 14.23 5.17
C GLY A 343 -14.82 14.66 3.71
N PHE A 344 -15.78 14.09 3.01
CA PHE A 344 -16.03 14.32 1.59
C PHE A 344 -16.72 15.69 1.40
N PRO A 345 -16.22 16.54 0.49
CA PRO A 345 -16.83 17.86 0.24
C PRO A 345 -18.18 17.69 -0.49
N LEU A 346 -19.27 17.73 0.26
CA LEU A 346 -20.63 17.61 -0.27
C LEU A 346 -21.07 18.92 -0.94
N THR A 347 -21.76 18.79 -2.06
CA THR A 347 -22.27 19.91 -2.88
C THR A 347 -23.79 20.06 -2.82
N GLY A 348 -24.49 19.08 -2.22
CA GLY A 348 -25.96 18.98 -2.20
C GLY A 348 -26.55 18.40 -3.49
N ARG A 349 -25.71 17.92 -4.41
CA ARG A 349 -26.13 17.28 -5.67
C ARG A 349 -25.83 15.79 -5.70
N GLU A 350 -25.38 15.24 -4.59
CA GLU A 350 -25.06 13.82 -4.46
C GLU A 350 -26.33 12.97 -4.57
N ILE A 351 -26.20 11.83 -5.23
CA ILE A 351 -27.31 10.90 -5.49
C ILE A 351 -27.37 9.88 -4.35
N PRO A 352 -28.45 9.82 -3.58
CA PRO A 352 -28.60 8.80 -2.54
C PRO A 352 -28.83 7.42 -3.18
N LEU A 353 -28.08 6.41 -2.73
CA LEU A 353 -28.26 5.02 -3.13
C LEU A 353 -28.62 4.14 -1.93
N ARG A 354 -29.62 3.28 -2.11
CA ARG A 354 -30.06 2.30 -1.10
C ARG A 354 -30.15 0.92 -1.73
N PRO A 355 -29.11 0.06 -1.57
CA PRO A 355 -29.19 -1.31 -2.06
C PRO A 355 -30.33 -2.11 -1.37
N PRO A 356 -31.00 -3.05 -2.08
CA PRO A 356 -30.70 -3.48 -3.46
C PRO A 356 -31.18 -2.46 -4.51
N LEU A 357 -30.30 -2.16 -5.49
CA LEU A 357 -30.57 -1.23 -6.58
C LEU A 357 -31.31 -1.93 -7.72
N SER A 358 -32.22 -1.21 -8.38
CA SER A 358 -32.79 -1.65 -9.66
C SER A 358 -31.78 -1.41 -10.81
N GLU A 359 -32.01 -2.07 -11.94
CA GLU A 359 -31.25 -1.80 -13.16
C GLU A 359 -31.43 -0.35 -13.65
N ALA A 360 -32.62 0.20 -13.47
CA ALA A 360 -32.92 1.58 -13.82
C ALA A 360 -32.13 2.58 -12.98
N ASP A 361 -31.98 2.32 -11.67
CA ASP A 361 -31.17 3.16 -10.80
C ASP A 361 -29.70 3.16 -11.26
N ALA A 362 -29.13 1.99 -11.57
CA ALA A 362 -27.75 1.87 -12.02
C ALA A 362 -27.53 2.52 -13.40
N ARG A 363 -28.48 2.35 -14.35
CA ARG A 363 -28.38 2.96 -15.69
C ARG A 363 -28.57 4.48 -15.69
N ALA A 364 -29.20 5.03 -14.66
CA ALA A 364 -29.35 6.48 -14.51
C ALA A 364 -28.05 7.18 -14.11
N LEU A 365 -27.12 6.45 -13.47
CA LEU A 365 -25.84 6.97 -13.00
C LEU A 365 -24.87 7.19 -14.17
N LYS A 366 -24.13 8.30 -14.12
CA LYS A 366 -23.15 8.69 -15.15
C LYS A 366 -21.77 8.89 -14.54
N VAL A 367 -20.75 8.68 -15.35
CA VAL A 367 -19.38 9.02 -14.96
C VAL A 367 -19.32 10.45 -14.45
N GLY A 368 -18.85 10.58 -13.22
CA GLY A 368 -18.72 11.83 -12.52
C GLY A 368 -19.77 12.10 -11.46
N ASP A 369 -20.83 11.34 -11.40
CA ASP A 369 -21.78 11.45 -10.31
C ASP A 369 -21.13 11.05 -8.99
N VAL A 370 -21.47 11.79 -7.94
CA VAL A 370 -21.13 11.44 -6.56
C VAL A 370 -22.38 10.79 -5.94
N VAL A 371 -22.18 9.64 -5.33
CA VAL A 371 -23.24 8.89 -4.69
C VAL A 371 -23.02 8.79 -3.18
N LEU A 372 -24.12 8.76 -2.41
CA LEU A 372 -24.11 8.49 -0.97
C LEU A 372 -24.86 7.19 -0.70
N ILE A 373 -24.12 6.17 -0.30
CA ILE A 373 -24.67 4.83 -0.09
C ILE A 373 -25.10 4.68 1.36
N SER A 374 -26.37 4.25 1.58
CA SER A 374 -26.90 3.93 2.90
C SER A 374 -27.65 2.60 2.87
N GLY A 375 -27.34 1.70 3.81
CA GLY A 375 -27.90 0.35 3.89
C GLY A 375 -26.84 -0.73 3.86
N ALA A 376 -27.16 -1.88 3.25
CA ALA A 376 -26.26 -3.03 3.18
C ALA A 376 -25.12 -2.83 2.17
N LEU A 377 -23.93 -3.24 2.55
CA LEU A 377 -22.73 -3.24 1.70
C LEU A 377 -21.93 -4.50 1.99
N TYR A 378 -21.61 -5.29 0.97
CA TYR A 378 -20.86 -6.54 1.12
C TYR A 378 -19.42 -6.37 0.66
N THR A 379 -18.46 -6.94 1.42
CA THR A 379 -17.06 -6.89 0.97
C THR A 379 -16.68 -8.15 0.18
N GLY A 380 -15.81 -7.99 -0.81
CA GLY A 380 -15.22 -9.10 -1.56
C GLY A 380 -13.92 -8.68 -2.21
N ARG A 381 -12.90 -9.52 -2.06
CA ARG A 381 -11.59 -9.38 -2.70
C ARG A 381 -11.26 -10.64 -3.49
N ASP A 382 -9.99 -10.82 -3.85
CA ASP A 382 -9.49 -11.92 -4.70
C ASP A 382 -10.07 -13.30 -4.30
N ALA A 383 -9.98 -13.66 -3.01
CA ALA A 383 -10.44 -14.97 -2.56
C ALA A 383 -11.96 -15.14 -2.63
N VAL A 384 -12.73 -14.08 -2.33
CA VAL A 384 -14.19 -14.09 -2.50
C VAL A 384 -14.56 -14.21 -3.97
N HIS A 385 -13.94 -13.44 -4.87
CA HIS A 385 -14.21 -13.54 -6.32
C HIS A 385 -13.89 -14.96 -6.84
N HIS A 386 -12.74 -15.51 -6.44
CA HIS A 386 -12.39 -16.88 -6.80
C HIS A 386 -13.39 -17.92 -6.26
N HIS A 387 -13.94 -17.71 -5.05
CA HIS A 387 -15.01 -18.52 -4.49
C HIS A 387 -16.29 -18.40 -5.34
N LEU A 388 -16.71 -17.19 -5.69
CA LEU A 388 -17.91 -16.91 -6.48
C LEU A 388 -17.86 -17.46 -7.92
N MET A 389 -16.66 -17.67 -8.46
CA MET A 389 -16.51 -18.33 -9.76
C MET A 389 -16.94 -19.80 -9.74
N ARG A 390 -16.88 -20.45 -8.59
CA ARG A 390 -17.05 -21.91 -8.44
C ARG A 390 -18.23 -22.30 -7.59
N ASN A 391 -18.68 -21.44 -6.69
CA ASN A 391 -19.69 -21.72 -5.68
C ASN A 391 -20.80 -20.67 -5.73
N ALA A 392 -21.96 -21.00 -5.17
CA ALA A 392 -23.01 -20.03 -4.93
C ALA A 392 -22.56 -18.98 -3.89
N PRO A 393 -23.02 -17.74 -3.98
CA PRO A 393 -22.75 -16.73 -2.97
C PRO A 393 -23.44 -17.12 -1.65
N PRO A 394 -22.84 -16.80 -0.50
CA PRO A 394 -23.45 -17.09 0.80
C PRO A 394 -24.69 -16.22 1.08
N VAL A 395 -24.86 -15.13 0.33
CA VAL A 395 -25.98 -14.18 0.42
C VAL A 395 -26.54 -13.86 -0.95
N ASP A 396 -27.76 -13.36 -1.04
CA ASP A 396 -28.31 -12.86 -2.32
C ASP A 396 -27.62 -11.54 -2.71
N LEU A 397 -26.83 -11.57 -3.78
CA LEU A 397 -26.09 -10.43 -4.31
C LEU A 397 -26.88 -9.64 -5.37
N ARG A 398 -28.10 -10.05 -5.72
CA ARG A 398 -28.90 -9.37 -6.74
C ARG A 398 -29.24 -7.94 -6.32
N GLY A 399 -28.87 -6.98 -7.16
CA GLY A 399 -29.09 -5.56 -6.87
C GLY A 399 -28.09 -4.97 -5.87
N GLN A 400 -27.18 -5.78 -5.32
CA GLN A 400 -26.26 -5.33 -4.29
C GLN A 400 -25.03 -4.61 -4.85
N ILE A 401 -24.27 -4.01 -3.94
CA ILE A 401 -22.97 -3.40 -4.18
C ILE A 401 -21.91 -4.30 -3.55
N LEU A 402 -20.92 -4.74 -4.34
CA LEU A 402 -19.77 -5.50 -3.86
C LEU A 402 -18.59 -4.55 -3.69
N TYR A 403 -18.12 -4.41 -2.45
CA TYR A 403 -17.03 -3.50 -2.08
C TYR A 403 -15.70 -4.25 -2.02
N HIS A 404 -14.77 -3.90 -2.91
CA HIS A 404 -13.41 -4.42 -2.92
C HIS A 404 -12.66 -3.84 -1.72
N CYS A 405 -12.81 -4.48 -0.59
CA CYS A 405 -12.24 -4.04 0.68
C CYS A 405 -11.85 -5.24 1.53
N GLY A 406 -10.65 -5.19 2.10
CA GLY A 406 -10.22 -6.07 3.18
C GLY A 406 -9.99 -5.23 4.43
N PRO A 407 -10.98 -5.10 5.30
CA PRO A 407 -10.93 -4.19 6.43
C PRO A 407 -9.92 -4.63 7.50
N VAL A 408 -9.55 -3.70 8.38
CA VAL A 408 -8.96 -4.02 9.69
C VAL A 408 -10.11 -4.19 10.66
N VAL A 409 -10.15 -5.35 11.31
CA VAL A 409 -11.28 -5.76 12.15
C VAL A 409 -10.79 -6.17 13.52
N LEU A 410 -11.51 -5.76 14.55
CA LEU A 410 -11.33 -6.24 15.92
C LEU A 410 -12.56 -6.98 16.38
N LYS A 411 -12.34 -8.06 17.15
CA LYS A 411 -13.41 -8.80 17.81
C LYS A 411 -13.53 -8.31 19.25
N GLU A 412 -14.68 -7.77 19.61
CA GLU A 412 -14.99 -7.24 20.94
C GLU A 412 -16.14 -8.07 21.53
N GLY A 413 -15.79 -9.08 22.33
CA GLY A 413 -16.75 -10.10 22.75
C GLY A 413 -17.31 -10.87 21.55
N ASP A 414 -18.64 -10.83 21.39
CA ASP A 414 -19.32 -11.48 20.24
C ASP A 414 -19.53 -10.55 19.05
N ARG A 415 -19.08 -9.31 19.13
CA ARG A 415 -19.24 -8.30 18.08
C ARG A 415 -17.95 -8.07 17.31
N TRP A 416 -18.11 -7.71 16.05
CA TRP A 416 -17.02 -7.25 15.21
C TRP A 416 -17.08 -5.73 15.06
N ARG A 417 -15.93 -5.09 15.14
CA ARG A 417 -15.77 -3.66 14.89
C ARG A 417 -14.76 -3.43 13.76
N ILE A 418 -15.18 -2.68 12.77
CA ILE A 418 -14.29 -2.24 11.68
C ILE A 418 -13.50 -1.02 12.18
N THR A 419 -12.18 -1.09 12.12
CA THR A 419 -11.29 0.00 12.53
C THR A 419 -10.64 0.72 11.36
N ALA A 420 -10.64 0.10 10.16
CA ALA A 420 -10.17 0.73 8.93
C ALA A 420 -10.80 0.00 7.73
N ALA A 421 -11.38 0.74 6.77
CA ALA A 421 -12.16 0.15 5.67
C ALA A 421 -11.98 0.84 4.32
N GLY A 422 -10.75 1.20 3.92
CA GLY A 422 -10.48 1.77 2.61
C GLY A 422 -10.56 0.73 1.47
N PRO A 423 -10.72 1.19 0.21
CA PRO A 423 -10.87 0.32 -0.95
C PRO A 423 -9.56 -0.39 -1.33
N THR A 424 -9.70 -1.59 -1.87
CA THR A 424 -8.64 -2.34 -2.57
C THR A 424 -8.54 -1.91 -4.04
N THR A 425 -7.39 -2.11 -4.67
CA THR A 425 -7.19 -1.89 -6.12
C THR A 425 -8.00 -2.91 -6.91
N SER A 426 -8.99 -2.44 -7.65
CA SER A 426 -10.00 -3.28 -8.29
C SER A 426 -9.51 -4.05 -9.51
N ILE A 427 -8.51 -3.56 -10.24
CA ILE A 427 -8.01 -4.21 -11.47
C ILE A 427 -7.53 -5.66 -11.24
N ARG A 428 -7.28 -6.06 -10.00
CA ARG A 428 -6.93 -7.45 -9.67
C ARG A 428 -8.11 -8.40 -9.84
N GLU A 429 -9.32 -7.89 -9.71
CA GLU A 429 -10.57 -8.64 -9.86
C GLU A 429 -11.03 -8.73 -11.34
N GLU A 430 -10.37 -8.01 -12.26
CA GLU A 430 -10.69 -8.00 -13.69
C GLU A 430 -10.86 -9.40 -14.33
N PRO A 431 -10.10 -10.45 -13.93
CA PRO A 431 -10.31 -11.80 -14.46
C PRO A 431 -11.68 -12.40 -14.13
N TYR A 432 -12.33 -11.94 -13.08
CA TYR A 432 -13.55 -12.54 -12.50
C TYR A 432 -14.78 -11.64 -12.61
N GLU A 433 -14.60 -10.33 -12.52
CA GLU A 433 -15.64 -9.35 -12.23
C GLU A 433 -16.79 -9.37 -13.25
N ALA A 434 -16.47 -9.47 -14.53
CA ALA A 434 -17.47 -9.51 -15.59
C ALA A 434 -18.47 -10.68 -15.41
N GLU A 435 -17.99 -11.87 -15.01
CA GLU A 435 -18.81 -13.03 -14.77
C GLU A 435 -19.59 -12.92 -13.46
N VAL A 436 -18.97 -12.39 -12.41
CA VAL A 436 -19.61 -12.17 -11.10
C VAL A 436 -20.78 -11.19 -11.23
N ILE A 437 -20.61 -10.07 -11.94
CA ILE A 437 -21.69 -9.10 -12.23
C ILE A 437 -22.85 -9.80 -12.95
N GLY A 438 -22.57 -10.52 -14.03
CA GLY A 438 -23.60 -11.17 -14.86
C GLY A 438 -24.31 -12.31 -14.14
N ARG A 439 -23.58 -13.18 -13.46
CA ARG A 439 -24.10 -14.36 -12.79
C ARG A 439 -24.99 -14.03 -11.60
N TYR A 440 -24.60 -13.03 -10.81
CA TYR A 440 -25.27 -12.71 -9.55
C TYR A 440 -26.10 -11.44 -9.59
N GLY A 441 -26.12 -10.73 -10.73
CA GLY A 441 -26.95 -9.54 -10.91
C GLY A 441 -26.56 -8.36 -10.03
N LEU A 442 -25.28 -8.21 -9.73
CA LEU A 442 -24.75 -7.01 -9.06
C LEU A 442 -25.11 -5.75 -9.85
N ARG A 443 -25.41 -4.66 -9.16
CA ARG A 443 -25.68 -3.36 -9.78
C ARG A 443 -24.56 -2.35 -9.60
N ALA A 444 -23.68 -2.58 -8.65
CA ALA A 444 -22.44 -1.84 -8.56
C ALA A 444 -21.31 -2.71 -8.01
N VAL A 445 -20.11 -2.43 -8.47
CA VAL A 445 -18.86 -2.89 -7.85
C VAL A 445 -18.08 -1.67 -7.42
N MET A 446 -17.43 -1.71 -6.26
CA MET A 446 -16.81 -0.54 -5.68
C MET A 446 -15.39 -0.85 -5.21
N GLY A 447 -14.44 0.02 -5.59
CA GLY A 447 -13.05 -0.10 -5.15
C GLY A 447 -12.24 1.13 -5.51
N LYS A 448 -11.00 0.98 -5.96
CA LYS A 448 -10.14 2.08 -6.42
C LYS A 448 -9.39 1.75 -7.71
N GLY A 449 -9.04 2.79 -8.48
CA GLY A 449 -8.18 2.70 -9.66
C GLY A 449 -8.87 2.22 -10.93
N GLY A 450 -10.17 1.97 -10.90
CA GLY A 450 -10.93 1.50 -12.06
C GLY A 450 -10.74 0.01 -12.36
N MET A 451 -11.40 -0.42 -13.44
CA MET A 451 -11.39 -1.78 -13.98
C MET A 451 -11.05 -1.75 -15.48
N GLY A 452 -10.84 -2.92 -16.07
CA GLY A 452 -10.51 -3.07 -17.46
C GLY A 452 -11.73 -3.13 -18.41
N GLU A 453 -11.44 -3.42 -19.67
CA GLU A 453 -12.43 -3.43 -20.75
C GLU A 453 -13.48 -4.55 -20.60
N ARG A 454 -13.10 -5.70 -20.05
CA ARG A 454 -14.04 -6.82 -19.84
C ARG A 454 -15.11 -6.45 -18.82
N THR A 455 -14.69 -5.84 -17.71
CA THR A 455 -15.63 -5.33 -16.71
C THR A 455 -16.47 -4.20 -17.27
N LEU A 456 -15.92 -3.25 -18.01
CA LEU A 456 -16.67 -2.18 -18.65
C LEU A 456 -17.78 -2.72 -19.58
N ALA A 457 -17.45 -3.73 -20.39
CA ALA A 457 -18.41 -4.40 -21.26
C ALA A 457 -19.55 -5.07 -20.45
N ALA A 458 -19.21 -5.72 -19.33
CA ALA A 458 -20.20 -6.34 -18.45
C ALA A 458 -21.10 -5.30 -17.75
N LEU A 459 -20.55 -4.17 -17.28
CA LEU A 459 -21.32 -3.07 -16.72
C LEU A 459 -22.37 -2.56 -17.71
N LYS A 460 -21.97 -2.37 -18.96
CA LYS A 460 -22.88 -1.96 -20.06
C LYS A 460 -23.95 -3.02 -20.33
N GLN A 461 -23.56 -4.27 -20.45
CA GLN A 461 -24.44 -5.39 -20.76
C GLN A 461 -25.50 -5.61 -19.69
N HIS A 462 -25.08 -5.62 -18.42
CA HIS A 462 -25.94 -5.99 -17.30
C HIS A 462 -26.57 -4.80 -16.55
N GLY A 463 -26.32 -3.55 -16.97
CA GLY A 463 -26.84 -2.36 -16.30
C GLY A 463 -26.28 -2.22 -14.88
N ALA A 464 -24.98 -2.14 -14.78
CA ALA A 464 -24.26 -1.93 -13.52
C ALA A 464 -23.23 -0.80 -13.67
N VAL A 465 -22.67 -0.33 -12.56
CA VAL A 465 -21.66 0.75 -12.53
C VAL A 465 -20.45 0.37 -11.67
N TYR A 466 -19.33 1.01 -11.95
CA TYR A 466 -18.19 0.98 -11.09
C TYR A 466 -18.10 2.28 -10.27
N LEU A 467 -18.01 2.12 -8.96
CA LEU A 467 -17.91 3.17 -7.97
C LEU A 467 -16.46 3.25 -7.46
N ASN A 468 -15.86 4.41 -7.51
CA ASN A 468 -14.53 4.63 -6.97
C ASN A 468 -14.63 5.25 -5.57
N ALA A 469 -14.19 4.53 -4.55
CA ALA A 469 -13.93 5.06 -3.22
C ALA A 469 -12.46 5.55 -3.15
N ILE A 470 -12.19 6.53 -2.28
CA ILE A 470 -10.86 7.16 -2.18
C ILE A 470 -9.87 6.19 -1.54
N GLY A 471 -8.85 5.80 -2.30
CA GLY A 471 -7.85 4.82 -1.89
C GLY A 471 -7.08 5.25 -0.65
N GLY A 472 -7.04 4.38 0.37
CA GLY A 472 -6.35 4.61 1.61
C GLY A 472 -7.11 5.44 2.65
N ALA A 473 -8.25 6.05 2.32
CA ALA A 473 -9.07 6.84 3.26
C ALA A 473 -9.83 5.94 4.26
N ALA A 474 -9.07 5.09 4.97
CA ALA A 474 -9.62 3.96 5.71
C ALA A 474 -10.36 4.35 6.99
N GLN A 475 -9.93 5.41 7.68
CA GLN A 475 -10.60 5.91 8.87
C GLN A 475 -11.90 6.63 8.51
N TYR A 476 -11.85 7.40 7.41
CA TYR A 476 -13.02 8.07 6.91
C TYR A 476 -14.15 7.08 6.56
N TYR A 477 -13.82 6.03 5.81
CA TYR A 477 -14.82 5.01 5.44
C TYR A 477 -15.24 4.12 6.62
N ALA A 478 -14.35 3.84 7.57
CA ALA A 478 -14.74 3.13 8.80
C ALA A 478 -15.79 3.92 9.60
N ARG A 479 -15.73 5.25 9.61
CA ARG A 479 -16.72 6.11 10.27
C ARG A 479 -18.10 6.07 9.58
N CYS A 480 -18.15 5.78 8.27
CA CYS A 480 -19.42 5.59 7.55
C CYS A 480 -20.08 4.23 7.83
N ILE A 481 -19.39 3.32 8.54
CA ILE A 481 -19.92 1.99 8.89
C ILE A 481 -20.58 2.06 10.26
N GLU A 482 -21.89 1.89 10.30
CA GLU A 482 -22.68 1.88 11.55
C GLU A 482 -22.60 0.55 12.29
N GLY A 483 -22.31 -0.55 11.59
CA GLY A 483 -22.23 -1.88 12.18
C GLY A 483 -21.83 -2.97 11.21
N VAL A 484 -21.53 -4.13 11.79
CA VAL A 484 -21.27 -5.38 11.07
C VAL A 484 -22.46 -6.31 11.37
N ASP A 485 -23.26 -6.61 10.35
CA ASP A 485 -24.48 -7.42 10.49
C ASP A 485 -24.17 -8.93 10.33
N GLY A 486 -22.99 -9.28 9.78
CA GLY A 486 -22.56 -10.66 9.60
C GLY A 486 -21.21 -10.78 8.92
N VAL A 487 -20.73 -12.00 8.83
CA VAL A 487 -19.53 -12.36 8.08
C VAL A 487 -19.65 -13.78 7.56
N ASP A 488 -19.32 -13.98 6.29
CA ASP A 488 -19.20 -15.28 5.65
C ASP A 488 -17.77 -15.51 5.15
N LEU A 489 -17.44 -16.77 4.84
CA LEU A 489 -16.14 -17.15 4.29
C LEU A 489 -14.95 -16.74 5.18
N LEU A 490 -15.12 -16.80 6.50
CA LEU A 490 -14.11 -16.38 7.46
C LEU A 490 -12.84 -17.26 7.40
N ASP A 491 -12.96 -18.48 6.93
CA ASP A 491 -11.86 -19.40 6.65
C ASP A 491 -10.87 -18.89 5.59
N LEU A 492 -11.28 -17.95 4.74
CA LEU A 492 -10.40 -17.25 3.82
C LEU A 492 -9.46 -16.24 4.53
N GLY A 493 -9.69 -15.99 5.82
CA GLY A 493 -8.95 -15.01 6.64
C GLY A 493 -9.65 -13.65 6.71
N LEU A 494 -9.42 -12.92 7.80
CA LEU A 494 -10.10 -11.64 8.10
C LEU A 494 -10.10 -10.62 6.93
N PRO A 495 -8.97 -10.40 6.20
CA PRO A 495 -8.96 -9.45 5.08
C PRO A 495 -9.67 -9.95 3.81
N GLU A 496 -9.92 -11.25 3.70
CA GLU A 496 -10.52 -11.87 2.52
C GLU A 496 -11.96 -12.34 2.76
N ALA A 497 -12.45 -12.34 4.00
CA ALA A 497 -13.82 -12.72 4.35
C ALA A 497 -14.85 -11.75 3.73
N MET A 498 -16.06 -12.24 3.49
CA MET A 498 -17.20 -11.42 3.07
C MET A 498 -17.88 -10.81 4.29
N TRP A 499 -17.63 -9.54 4.54
CA TRP A 499 -18.21 -8.77 5.62
C TRP A 499 -19.55 -8.15 5.19
N HIS A 500 -20.58 -8.28 6.00
CA HIS A 500 -21.87 -7.63 5.80
C HIS A 500 -21.88 -6.33 6.62
N LEU A 501 -21.72 -5.23 5.93
CA LEU A 501 -21.61 -3.90 6.53
C LEU A 501 -22.93 -3.17 6.43
N ARG A 502 -23.32 -2.48 7.48
CA ARG A 502 -24.38 -1.47 7.43
C ARG A 502 -23.74 -0.10 7.41
N VAL A 503 -23.96 0.62 6.32
CA VAL A 503 -23.34 1.92 6.09
C VAL A 503 -24.36 3.05 6.03
N LYS A 504 -23.90 4.27 6.32
CA LYS A 504 -24.67 5.49 6.19
C LYS A 504 -23.85 6.57 5.50
N ASP A 505 -24.47 7.19 4.48
CA ASP A 505 -23.91 8.29 3.70
C ASP A 505 -22.48 8.03 3.23
N PHE A 506 -22.20 6.78 2.85
CA PHE A 506 -20.88 6.32 2.39
C PHE A 506 -20.64 6.87 0.97
N PRO A 507 -19.70 7.82 0.76
CA PRO A 507 -19.53 8.48 -0.54
C PRO A 507 -18.66 7.67 -1.49
N ALA A 508 -19.04 7.68 -2.76
CA ALA A 508 -18.25 7.15 -3.85
C ALA A 508 -18.51 7.96 -5.14
N ILE A 509 -17.61 7.82 -6.10
CA ILE A 509 -17.70 8.51 -7.40
C ILE A 509 -17.92 7.46 -8.49
N VAL A 510 -18.92 7.66 -9.33
CA VAL A 510 -19.12 6.84 -10.53
C VAL A 510 -17.98 7.13 -11.51
N THR A 511 -17.12 6.15 -11.77
CA THR A 511 -15.99 6.32 -12.69
C THR A 511 -16.06 5.41 -13.91
N MET A 512 -16.96 4.41 -13.90
CA MET A 512 -17.36 3.68 -15.10
C MET A 512 -18.87 3.46 -15.07
N ASP A 513 -19.58 3.73 -16.18
CA ASP A 513 -21.04 3.71 -16.21
C ASP A 513 -21.61 2.63 -17.14
N ALA A 514 -22.93 2.41 -17.02
CA ALA A 514 -23.68 1.45 -17.83
C ALA A 514 -23.84 1.87 -19.31
N ALA A 515 -23.42 3.07 -19.68
CA ALA A 515 -23.36 3.51 -21.08
C ALA A 515 -22.03 3.09 -21.75
N GLY A 516 -21.04 2.70 -20.94
CA GLY A 516 -19.72 2.25 -21.41
C GLY A 516 -18.65 3.35 -21.37
N HIS A 517 -18.83 4.40 -20.57
CA HIS A 517 -17.83 5.42 -20.34
C HIS A 517 -16.90 5.02 -19.19
N SER A 518 -15.62 5.38 -19.28
CA SER A 518 -14.63 5.13 -18.25
C SER A 518 -13.70 6.34 -18.08
N LEU A 519 -13.80 7.01 -16.92
CA LEU A 519 -12.89 8.10 -16.56
C LEU A 519 -11.41 7.64 -16.58
N HIS A 520 -11.15 6.43 -16.12
CA HIS A 520 -9.79 5.89 -16.06
C HIS A 520 -9.19 5.66 -17.45
N ALA A 521 -9.97 5.12 -18.38
CA ALA A 521 -9.54 4.97 -19.79
C ALA A 521 -9.27 6.32 -20.44
N ASP A 522 -10.12 7.32 -20.19
CA ASP A 522 -9.96 8.67 -20.72
C ASP A 522 -8.68 9.34 -20.18
N VAL A 523 -8.41 9.21 -18.89
CA VAL A 523 -7.19 9.76 -18.26
C VAL A 523 -5.96 9.03 -18.80
N GLN A 524 -6.00 7.71 -18.92
CA GLN A 524 -4.90 6.92 -19.48
C GLN A 524 -4.58 7.33 -20.93
N ALA A 525 -5.59 7.48 -21.76
CA ALA A 525 -5.43 7.91 -23.15
C ALA A 525 -4.81 9.32 -23.24
N ARG A 526 -5.36 10.28 -22.48
CA ARG A 526 -4.81 11.65 -22.45
C ARG A 526 -3.39 11.71 -21.95
N SER A 527 -3.09 11.01 -20.84
CA SER A 527 -1.75 10.97 -20.28
C SER A 527 -0.73 10.26 -21.20
N ALA A 528 -1.17 9.32 -22.05
CA ALA A 528 -0.33 8.70 -23.07
C ALA A 528 0.07 9.71 -24.15
N GLU A 529 -0.86 10.55 -24.60
CA GLU A 529 -0.54 11.61 -25.58
C GLU A 529 0.44 12.64 -25.01
N VAL A 530 0.26 13.03 -23.75
CA VAL A 530 1.21 13.91 -23.07
C VAL A 530 2.57 13.23 -22.92
N LEU A 531 2.62 11.95 -22.56
CA LEU A 531 3.87 11.20 -22.41
C LEU A 531 4.71 11.20 -23.69
N LYS A 532 4.09 11.12 -24.86
CA LYS A 532 4.78 11.19 -26.17
C LYS A 532 5.57 12.48 -26.36
N THR A 533 5.10 13.58 -25.79
CA THR A 533 5.78 14.88 -25.90
C THR A 533 7.13 14.91 -25.18
N PHE A 534 7.37 13.97 -24.26
CA PHE A 534 8.60 13.83 -23.51
C PHE A 534 9.58 12.80 -24.11
N ALA A 535 9.35 12.35 -25.35
CA ALA A 535 10.23 11.38 -26.02
C ALA A 535 11.60 11.97 -26.40
N ALA A 536 11.68 13.28 -26.70
CA ALA A 536 12.93 13.95 -27.06
C ALA A 536 13.96 13.95 -25.92
N PRO A 537 15.27 13.82 -26.20
CA PRO A 537 16.32 13.86 -25.18
C PRO A 537 16.33 15.18 -24.39
N VAL A 538 16.63 15.09 -23.09
CA VAL A 538 16.74 16.23 -22.15
C VAL A 538 18.11 16.23 -21.47
N PHE A 539 18.59 15.05 -21.08
CA PHE A 539 19.89 14.89 -20.47
C PHE A 539 20.92 14.44 -21.51
N GLY A 540 22.02 15.19 -21.60
CA GLY A 540 23.13 14.89 -22.52
C GLY A 540 24.21 14.00 -21.90
#